data_2a1c87119dc899a5b6eff87fddc78b4b
#
_entry.id   2a1c87119dc899a5b6eff87fddc78b4b
#
_cell.length_a   1.000
_cell.length_b   1.000
_cell.length_c   1.000
_cell.angle_alpha   90.00
_cell.angle_beta   90.00
_cell.angle_gamma   90.00
#
_symmetry.space_group_name_H-M   'P 1'
#
loop_
_entity.id
_entity.type
_entity.pdbx_description
1 polymer ?
#
loop_
_entity_poly.entity_id
_entity_poly.type
_entity_poly.pdbx_seq_one_letter_code
_entity_poly.pdbx_strand_id
1 'polypeptide(L)'
;MSTMQQTDVLIIGAGPSGSSAAALLRQKGYQVTVIEKQFFPRFSIGESLLPQCMVFLEEAGLLETVRAHAGEYAFQFKNGAAFLRGTQRSFYDFTQKFSEGPGTTWQVRRANFDQLLAQQAEKMGADIRFGHEVLAVDVASTQPILTVKGEQGDSYQIQGKFLLDASGFGRILPKFLDLESPSDFPVRRAVFTHIEDGLLNDPEFDREKILITVHEKDHRAWYWLIPFADGRSSFGIVAEQDFFEKYGYDGSADYDLEALQKRIL
;
A
#
# COMPACT_ATOMS: atom_id res chain seq x y z
N MET A 1 -24.66 -29.92 -8.04
CA MET A 1 -24.74 -28.72 -7.21
C MET A 1 -23.37 -28.53 -6.57
N SER A 2 -22.66 -27.44 -6.87
CA SER A 2 -21.38 -27.16 -6.20
C SER A 2 -21.66 -26.92 -4.72
N THR A 3 -21.03 -27.68 -3.84
CA THR A 3 -21.13 -27.49 -2.38
C THR A 3 -20.56 -26.11 -2.06
N MET A 4 -21.34 -25.29 -1.33
CA MET A 4 -20.88 -23.99 -0.84
C MET A 4 -19.64 -24.18 0.02
N GLN A 5 -18.55 -23.52 -0.33
CA GLN A 5 -17.32 -23.54 0.45
C GLN A 5 -17.50 -22.76 1.75
N GLN A 6 -16.79 -23.14 2.80
CA GLN A 6 -16.92 -22.49 4.12
C GLN A 6 -15.56 -22.18 4.73
N THR A 7 -15.47 -21.09 5.44
CA THR A 7 -14.29 -20.66 6.21
C THR A 7 -14.73 -19.92 7.47
N ASP A 8 -13.84 -19.68 8.43
CA ASP A 8 -14.17 -18.85 9.58
C ASP A 8 -14.17 -17.36 9.20
N VAL A 9 -13.12 -16.91 8.50
CA VAL A 9 -12.97 -15.51 8.13
C VAL A 9 -12.66 -15.37 6.65
N LEU A 10 -13.47 -14.57 5.97
CA LEU A 10 -13.22 -14.10 4.60
C LEU A 10 -12.48 -12.76 4.65
N ILE A 11 -11.46 -12.60 3.81
CA ILE A 11 -10.74 -11.34 3.65
C ILE A 11 -10.73 -10.98 2.17
N ILE A 12 -11.06 -9.73 1.85
CA ILE A 12 -10.98 -9.20 0.48
C ILE A 12 -9.70 -8.38 0.33
N GLY A 13 -8.77 -8.83 -0.50
CA GLY A 13 -7.48 -8.21 -0.76
C GLY A 13 -6.34 -8.79 0.07
N ALA A 14 -5.22 -9.14 -0.59
CA ALA A 14 -4.00 -9.69 -0.01
C ALA A 14 -2.87 -8.64 0.12
N GLY A 15 -3.19 -7.35 0.12
CA GLY A 15 -2.24 -6.29 0.45
C GLY A 15 -1.77 -6.38 1.91
N PRO A 16 -0.94 -5.42 2.39
CA PRO A 16 -0.36 -5.49 3.74
C PRO A 16 -1.40 -5.68 4.85
N SER A 17 -2.55 -5.02 4.74
CA SER A 17 -3.64 -5.15 5.71
C SER A 17 -4.23 -6.56 5.73
N GLY A 18 -4.57 -7.10 4.55
CA GLY A 18 -5.20 -8.43 4.45
C GLY A 18 -4.24 -9.55 4.83
N SER A 19 -2.98 -9.49 4.38
CA SER A 19 -1.97 -10.48 4.75
C SER A 19 -1.64 -10.46 6.24
N SER A 20 -1.54 -9.28 6.86
CA SER A 20 -1.32 -9.16 8.31
C SER A 20 -2.52 -9.70 9.11
N ALA A 21 -3.74 -9.35 8.70
CA ALA A 21 -4.95 -9.88 9.34
C ALA A 21 -5.05 -11.41 9.20
N ALA A 22 -4.74 -11.93 8.00
CA ALA A 22 -4.75 -13.37 7.76
C ALA A 22 -3.73 -14.10 8.66
N ALA A 23 -2.51 -13.59 8.75
CA ALA A 23 -1.46 -14.15 9.61
C ALA A 23 -1.87 -14.16 11.09
N LEU A 24 -2.38 -13.03 11.61
CA LEU A 24 -2.87 -12.91 12.99
C LEU A 24 -4.01 -13.89 13.30
N LEU A 25 -4.95 -14.03 12.38
CA LEU A 25 -6.08 -14.94 12.54
C LEU A 25 -5.63 -16.42 12.48
N ARG A 26 -4.66 -16.74 11.62
CA ARG A 26 -4.07 -18.09 11.58
C ARG A 26 -3.34 -18.45 12.87
N GLN A 27 -2.62 -17.53 13.50
CA GLN A 27 -2.01 -17.75 14.83
C GLN A 27 -3.05 -18.07 15.90
N LYS A 28 -4.26 -17.52 15.76
CA LYS A 28 -5.39 -17.78 16.66
C LYS A 28 -6.18 -19.06 16.31
N GLY A 29 -5.77 -19.79 15.29
CA GLY A 29 -6.38 -21.07 14.88
C GLY A 29 -7.60 -20.95 13.97
N TYR A 30 -7.98 -19.75 13.52
CA TYR A 30 -9.10 -19.59 12.58
C TYR A 30 -8.74 -20.06 11.17
N GLN A 31 -9.69 -20.63 10.46
CA GLN A 31 -9.58 -20.86 9.03
C GLN A 31 -9.83 -19.54 8.30
N VAL A 32 -8.90 -19.17 7.43
CA VAL A 32 -8.92 -17.87 6.72
C VAL A 32 -8.79 -18.11 5.24
N THR A 33 -9.73 -17.53 4.47
CA THR A 33 -9.62 -17.45 3.02
C THR A 33 -9.55 -16.00 2.57
N VAL A 34 -8.52 -15.65 1.79
CA VAL A 34 -8.29 -14.33 1.24
C VAL A 34 -8.55 -14.36 -0.27
N ILE A 35 -9.37 -13.44 -0.76
CA ILE A 35 -9.67 -13.28 -2.18
C ILE A 35 -8.89 -12.08 -2.71
N GLU A 36 -7.93 -12.33 -3.59
CA GLU A 36 -7.10 -11.28 -4.23
C GLU A 36 -7.29 -11.32 -5.75
N LYS A 37 -7.70 -10.16 -6.30
CA LYS A 37 -7.97 -10.04 -7.73
C LYS A 37 -6.72 -10.11 -8.60
N GLN A 38 -5.60 -9.61 -8.09
CA GLN A 38 -4.35 -9.49 -8.84
C GLN A 38 -3.39 -10.64 -8.52
N PHE A 39 -2.48 -10.89 -9.44
CA PHE A 39 -1.31 -11.74 -9.17
C PHE A 39 -0.17 -10.88 -8.62
N PHE A 40 0.60 -11.45 -7.71
CA PHE A 40 1.80 -10.80 -7.17
C PHE A 40 3.07 -11.35 -7.85
N PRO A 41 4.14 -10.54 -8.01
CA PRO A 41 4.24 -9.14 -7.56
C PRO A 41 3.42 -8.18 -8.44
N ARG A 42 2.84 -7.15 -7.82
CA ARG A 42 2.13 -6.10 -8.55
C ARG A 42 2.48 -4.73 -7.97
N PHE A 43 2.46 -3.70 -8.79
CA PHE A 43 2.67 -2.33 -8.32
C PHE A 43 1.53 -1.87 -7.40
N SER A 44 1.88 -1.11 -6.35
CA SER A 44 0.96 -0.33 -5.52
C SER A 44 1.70 0.87 -4.95
N ILE A 45 0.97 1.94 -4.62
CA ILE A 45 1.53 3.10 -3.91
C ILE A 45 1.42 2.91 -2.39
N GLY A 46 2.20 3.69 -1.62
CA GLY A 46 2.28 3.61 -0.16
C GLY A 46 3.58 2.93 0.30
N GLU A 47 4.71 3.48 -0.16
CA GLU A 47 6.04 2.88 -0.08
C GLU A 47 6.85 3.33 1.15
N SER A 48 6.41 4.40 1.81
CA SER A 48 7.09 4.95 2.99
C SER A 48 6.33 4.57 4.26
N LEU A 49 6.75 3.48 4.92
CA LEU A 49 6.08 2.96 6.10
C LEU A 49 6.27 3.88 7.33
N LEU A 50 5.44 3.68 8.34
CA LEU A 50 5.58 4.31 9.65
C LEU A 50 5.97 3.27 10.71
N PRO A 51 6.68 3.67 11.79
CA PRO A 51 7.15 2.74 12.83
C PRO A 51 6.05 1.88 13.46
N GLN A 52 4.82 2.39 13.55
CA GLN A 52 3.69 1.63 14.11
C GLN A 52 3.39 0.35 13.30
N CYS A 53 3.67 0.34 11.99
CA CYS A 53 3.52 -0.86 11.16
C CYS A 53 4.39 -2.02 11.65
N MET A 54 5.54 -1.73 12.27
CA MET A 54 6.46 -2.75 12.76
C MET A 54 5.87 -3.54 13.92
N VAL A 55 5.10 -2.87 14.78
CA VAL A 55 4.38 -3.54 15.89
C VAL A 55 3.39 -4.57 15.33
N PHE A 56 2.59 -4.16 14.35
CA PHE A 56 1.59 -5.06 13.75
C PHE A 56 2.22 -6.22 12.98
N LEU A 57 3.34 -5.96 12.29
CA LEU A 57 4.08 -7.01 11.59
C LEU A 57 4.73 -7.99 12.57
N GLU A 58 5.22 -7.51 13.72
CA GLU A 58 5.77 -8.35 14.77
C GLU A 58 4.68 -9.23 15.40
N GLU A 59 3.56 -8.64 15.80
CA GLU A 59 2.40 -9.37 16.33
C GLU A 59 1.89 -10.42 15.35
N ALA A 60 1.89 -10.10 14.03
CA ALA A 60 1.49 -11.02 12.99
C ALA A 60 2.55 -12.10 12.66
N GLY A 61 3.75 -12.05 13.24
CA GLY A 61 4.85 -12.97 12.92
C GLY A 61 5.44 -12.77 11.52
N LEU A 62 5.30 -11.57 10.95
CA LEU A 62 5.74 -11.21 9.60
C LEU A 62 7.04 -10.39 9.59
N LEU A 63 7.38 -9.74 10.71
CA LEU A 63 8.49 -8.77 10.77
C LEU A 63 9.85 -9.39 10.44
N GLU A 64 10.14 -10.58 10.96
CA GLU A 64 11.42 -11.26 10.69
C GLU A 64 11.59 -11.62 9.22
N THR A 65 10.50 -11.99 8.55
CA THR A 65 10.52 -12.22 7.10
C THR A 65 10.86 -10.94 6.33
N VAL A 66 10.31 -9.79 6.74
CA VAL A 66 10.65 -8.48 6.14
C VAL A 66 12.13 -8.14 6.38
N ARG A 67 12.62 -8.30 7.60
CA ARG A 67 14.04 -8.05 7.95
C ARG A 67 15.00 -8.90 7.13
N ALA A 68 14.73 -10.19 7.01
CA ALA A 68 15.56 -11.13 6.29
C ALA A 68 15.71 -10.81 4.80
N HIS A 69 14.70 -10.21 4.18
CA HIS A 69 14.68 -9.90 2.75
C HIS A 69 14.88 -8.41 2.43
N ALA A 70 15.08 -7.56 3.43
CA ALA A 70 15.20 -6.12 3.23
C ALA A 70 16.34 -5.74 2.27
N GLY A 71 17.49 -6.40 2.38
CA GLY A 71 18.64 -6.18 1.47
C GLY A 71 18.37 -6.66 0.05
N GLU A 72 17.79 -7.85 -0.11
CA GLU A 72 17.46 -8.43 -1.42
C GLU A 72 16.49 -7.55 -2.22
N TYR A 73 15.48 -6.98 -1.55
CA TYR A 73 14.47 -6.15 -2.19
C TYR A 73 14.77 -4.66 -2.15
N ALA A 74 15.99 -4.30 -1.74
CA ALA A 74 16.44 -2.92 -1.63
C ALA A 74 15.52 -2.04 -0.76
N PHE A 75 14.96 -2.60 0.32
CA PHE A 75 14.23 -1.81 1.29
C PHE A 75 15.17 -0.86 2.02
N GLN A 76 14.87 0.43 1.99
CA GLN A 76 15.69 1.44 2.63
C GLN A 76 15.29 1.59 4.09
N PHE A 77 16.22 1.49 5.00
CA PHE A 77 16.01 1.81 6.42
C PHE A 77 15.49 3.24 6.57
N LYS A 78 14.54 3.43 7.47
CA LYS A 78 13.87 4.71 7.69
C LYS A 78 13.75 5.04 9.17
N ASN A 79 14.22 6.24 9.53
CA ASN A 79 14.12 6.78 10.90
C ASN A 79 13.36 8.09 10.99
N GLY A 80 12.84 8.64 9.89
CA GLY A 80 12.18 9.93 9.95
C GLY A 80 11.58 10.41 8.64
N ALA A 81 11.31 11.72 8.63
CA ALA A 81 10.88 12.48 7.46
C ALA A 81 11.62 13.82 7.41
N ALA A 82 11.99 14.26 6.22
CA ALA A 82 12.57 15.56 5.94
C ALA A 82 11.57 16.42 5.16
N PHE A 83 11.58 17.70 5.42
CA PHE A 83 10.68 18.67 4.78
C PHE A 83 11.50 19.82 4.22
N LEU A 84 11.15 20.27 3.01
CA LEU A 84 11.77 21.39 2.33
C LEU A 84 10.70 22.37 1.83
N ARG A 85 10.87 23.64 2.15
CA ARG A 85 10.06 24.73 1.60
C ARG A 85 10.99 25.91 1.24
N GLY A 86 11.23 26.12 -0.04
CA GLY A 86 12.26 27.06 -0.48
C GLY A 86 13.62 26.66 0.09
N THR A 87 14.24 27.52 0.90
CA THR A 87 15.52 27.25 1.58
C THR A 87 15.35 26.70 3.01
N GLN A 88 14.12 26.61 3.52
CA GLN A 88 13.85 26.14 4.87
C GLN A 88 13.79 24.63 4.89
N ARG A 89 14.64 24.03 5.73
CA ARG A 89 14.65 22.56 5.97
C ARG A 89 14.21 22.27 7.40
N SER A 90 13.46 21.21 7.59
CA SER A 90 13.12 20.66 8.90
C SER A 90 13.09 19.14 8.84
N PHE A 91 13.25 18.51 10.01
CA PHE A 91 13.29 17.07 10.14
C PHE A 91 12.36 16.63 11.26
N TYR A 92 11.76 15.48 11.07
CA TYR A 92 11.07 14.76 12.12
C TYR A 92 11.76 13.42 12.33
N ASP A 93 12.46 13.28 13.44
CA ASP A 93 13.16 12.07 13.82
C ASP A 93 12.23 11.17 14.64
N PHE A 94 11.88 10.01 14.09
CA PHE A 94 10.97 9.05 14.73
C PHE A 94 11.57 8.38 15.97
N THR A 95 12.90 8.43 16.15
CA THR A 95 13.58 7.89 17.31
C THR A 95 13.47 8.79 18.53
N GLN A 96 13.27 10.12 18.30
CA GLN A 96 13.05 11.12 19.34
C GLN A 96 11.56 11.26 19.64
N LYS A 97 11.02 10.32 20.42
CA LYS A 97 9.59 10.27 20.73
C LYS A 97 9.37 10.00 22.22
N PHE A 98 8.20 10.41 22.71
CA PHE A 98 7.79 10.20 24.10
C PHE A 98 7.02 8.89 24.34
N SER A 99 6.53 8.24 23.25
CA SER A 99 5.80 6.98 23.34
C SER A 99 6.76 5.79 23.25
N GLU A 100 6.36 4.66 23.82
CA GLU A 100 7.06 3.37 23.66
C GLU A 100 6.95 2.82 22.22
N GLY A 101 7.67 1.72 21.94
CA GLY A 101 7.64 1.01 20.69
C GLY A 101 8.74 1.44 19.71
N PRO A 102 8.73 0.93 18.46
CA PRO A 102 9.76 1.19 17.47
C PRO A 102 9.80 2.67 17.05
N GLY A 103 11.01 3.18 16.82
CA GLY A 103 11.28 4.50 16.23
C GLY A 103 11.80 4.42 14.80
N THR A 104 11.83 3.22 14.21
CA THR A 104 12.37 2.99 12.87
C THR A 104 11.48 2.06 12.06
N THR A 105 11.65 2.09 10.73
CA THR A 105 10.87 1.30 9.78
C THR A 105 11.63 1.17 8.47
N TRP A 106 10.93 0.93 7.36
CA TRP A 106 11.49 0.88 6.01
C TRP A 106 10.69 1.71 5.01
N GLN A 107 11.39 2.12 3.97
CA GLN A 107 10.81 2.50 2.69
C GLN A 107 10.90 1.25 1.81
N VAL A 108 9.76 0.84 1.24
CA VAL A 108 9.62 -0.47 0.62
C VAL A 108 9.06 -0.38 -0.80
N ARG A 109 9.54 -1.23 -1.67
CA ARG A 109 8.87 -1.50 -2.95
C ARG A 109 7.65 -2.37 -2.68
N ARG A 110 6.47 -1.80 -2.85
CA ARG A 110 5.21 -2.45 -2.52
C ARG A 110 5.00 -3.78 -3.25
N ALA A 111 5.48 -3.91 -4.49
CA ALA A 111 5.39 -5.16 -5.22
C ALA A 111 6.03 -6.32 -4.45
N ASN A 112 7.25 -6.13 -3.98
CA ASN A 112 7.99 -7.14 -3.22
C ASN A 112 7.45 -7.27 -1.78
N PHE A 113 7.16 -6.15 -1.14
CA PHE A 113 6.67 -6.13 0.23
C PHE A 113 5.33 -6.86 0.37
N ASP A 114 4.36 -6.54 -0.49
CA ASP A 114 3.04 -7.15 -0.46
C ASP A 114 3.12 -8.66 -0.75
N GLN A 115 3.93 -9.06 -1.75
CA GLN A 115 4.16 -10.47 -2.07
C GLN A 115 4.78 -11.23 -0.89
N LEU A 116 5.78 -10.64 -0.24
CA LEU A 116 6.47 -11.25 0.89
C LEU A 116 5.51 -11.52 2.06
N LEU A 117 4.67 -10.54 2.39
CA LEU A 117 3.68 -10.69 3.45
C LEU A 117 2.63 -11.75 3.11
N ALA A 118 2.13 -11.75 1.88
CA ALA A 118 1.15 -12.73 1.43
C ALA A 118 1.71 -14.16 1.47
N GLN A 119 2.90 -14.38 0.93
CA GLN A 119 3.57 -15.68 0.95
C GLN A 119 3.84 -16.17 2.39
N GLN A 120 4.18 -15.28 3.30
CA GLN A 120 4.36 -15.67 4.70
C GLN A 120 3.01 -16.02 5.35
N ALA A 121 1.94 -15.30 5.07
CA ALA A 121 0.60 -15.65 5.54
C ALA A 121 0.13 -17.00 5.00
N GLU A 122 0.44 -17.34 3.73
CA GLU A 122 0.18 -18.67 3.15
C GLU A 122 0.97 -19.75 3.88
N LYS A 123 2.26 -19.56 4.16
CA LYS A 123 3.07 -20.49 4.96
C LYS A 123 2.51 -20.72 6.36
N MET A 124 1.82 -19.72 6.92
CA MET A 124 1.12 -19.83 8.20
C MET A 124 -0.26 -20.52 8.06
N GLY A 125 -0.65 -20.91 6.84
CA GLY A 125 -1.85 -21.69 6.55
C GLY A 125 -3.07 -20.86 6.13
N ALA A 126 -2.92 -19.60 5.73
CA ALA A 126 -4.00 -18.85 5.08
C ALA A 126 -4.21 -19.38 3.64
N ASP A 127 -5.46 -19.54 3.24
CA ASP A 127 -5.84 -19.85 1.85
C ASP A 127 -5.96 -18.53 1.07
N ILE A 128 -4.90 -18.15 0.35
CA ILE A 128 -4.89 -16.93 -0.45
C ILE A 128 -5.10 -17.28 -1.92
N ARG A 129 -6.18 -16.76 -2.51
CA ARG A 129 -6.59 -17.05 -3.88
C ARG A 129 -6.32 -15.84 -4.76
N PHE A 130 -5.20 -15.88 -5.47
CA PHE A 130 -4.83 -14.88 -6.46
C PHE A 130 -5.59 -15.06 -7.77
N GLY A 131 -5.84 -13.97 -8.49
CA GLY A 131 -6.61 -13.97 -9.74
C GLY A 131 -8.12 -14.19 -9.52
N HIS A 132 -8.59 -14.10 -8.28
CA HIS A 132 -9.99 -14.30 -7.90
C HIS A 132 -10.67 -12.96 -7.60
N GLU A 133 -11.79 -12.67 -8.27
CA GLU A 133 -12.50 -11.40 -8.17
C GLU A 133 -13.84 -11.54 -7.44
N VAL A 134 -14.09 -10.71 -6.46
CA VAL A 134 -15.39 -10.62 -5.79
C VAL A 134 -16.38 -9.95 -6.72
N LEU A 135 -17.45 -10.67 -7.10
CA LEU A 135 -18.51 -10.20 -7.99
C LEU A 135 -19.74 -9.72 -7.22
N ALA A 136 -20.01 -10.27 -6.05
CA ALA A 136 -21.13 -9.87 -5.19
C ALA A 136 -20.85 -10.20 -3.73
N VAL A 137 -21.48 -9.45 -2.86
CA VAL A 137 -21.42 -9.60 -1.40
C VAL A 137 -22.82 -9.68 -0.86
N ASP A 138 -23.15 -10.75 -0.13
CA ASP A 138 -24.39 -10.89 0.62
C ASP A 138 -24.09 -10.88 2.12
N VAL A 139 -24.59 -9.86 2.81
CA VAL A 139 -24.49 -9.67 4.27
C VAL A 139 -25.86 -9.65 4.94
N ALA A 140 -26.92 -10.06 4.23
CA ALA A 140 -28.27 -10.08 4.78
C ALA A 140 -28.44 -11.10 5.92
N SER A 141 -27.62 -12.17 5.92
CA SER A 141 -27.54 -13.13 7.00
C SER A 141 -26.39 -12.82 7.96
N THR A 142 -26.37 -13.48 9.11
CA THR A 142 -25.25 -13.39 10.07
C THR A 142 -23.96 -14.03 9.56
N GLN A 143 -24.01 -14.73 8.44
CA GLN A 143 -22.88 -15.38 7.80
C GLN A 143 -22.70 -14.81 6.39
N PRO A 144 -21.75 -13.91 6.16
CA PRO A 144 -21.55 -13.29 4.86
C PRO A 144 -21.17 -14.30 3.79
N ILE A 145 -21.69 -14.09 2.58
CA ILE A 145 -21.40 -14.91 1.40
C ILE A 145 -20.77 -14.02 0.33
N LEU A 146 -19.64 -14.45 -0.21
CA LEU A 146 -19.05 -13.86 -1.40
C LEU A 146 -19.36 -14.72 -2.63
N THR A 147 -19.79 -14.08 -3.71
CA THR A 147 -19.76 -14.66 -5.04
C THR A 147 -18.46 -14.26 -5.70
N VAL A 148 -17.65 -15.23 -6.07
CA VAL A 148 -16.28 -15.04 -6.55
C VAL A 148 -16.14 -15.61 -7.95
N LYS A 149 -15.50 -14.87 -8.85
CA LYS A 149 -15.01 -15.35 -10.14
C LYS A 149 -13.61 -15.90 -9.96
N GLY A 150 -13.42 -17.17 -10.31
CA GLY A 150 -12.13 -17.84 -10.29
C GLY A 150 -11.25 -17.47 -11.48
N GLU A 151 -10.00 -17.86 -11.41
CA GLU A 151 -8.98 -17.58 -12.43
C GLU A 151 -9.37 -18.07 -13.83
N GLN A 152 -10.05 -19.21 -13.92
CA GLN A 152 -10.50 -19.81 -15.20
C GLN A 152 -11.84 -19.25 -15.69
N GLY A 153 -12.41 -18.26 -14.98
CA GLY A 153 -13.67 -17.64 -15.35
C GLY A 153 -14.93 -18.31 -14.80
N ASP A 154 -14.77 -19.42 -14.08
CA ASP A 154 -15.84 -20.07 -13.31
C ASP A 154 -16.27 -19.18 -12.12
N SER A 155 -17.50 -19.35 -11.68
CA SER A 155 -17.99 -18.64 -10.48
C SER A 155 -18.37 -19.64 -9.39
N TYR A 156 -18.02 -19.30 -8.16
CA TYR A 156 -18.36 -20.08 -6.98
C TYR A 156 -18.80 -19.18 -5.82
N GLN A 157 -19.39 -19.77 -4.80
CA GLN A 157 -19.76 -19.09 -3.58
C GLN A 157 -18.95 -19.61 -2.40
N ILE A 158 -18.55 -18.70 -1.53
CA ILE A 158 -17.87 -19.00 -0.27
C ILE A 158 -18.53 -18.24 0.87
N GLN A 159 -18.80 -18.94 1.96
CA GLN A 159 -19.44 -18.43 3.16
C GLN A 159 -18.43 -18.32 4.29
N GLY A 160 -18.44 -17.22 5.02
CA GLY A 160 -17.65 -17.01 6.23
C GLY A 160 -18.52 -16.73 7.45
N LYS A 161 -17.95 -16.85 8.65
CA LYS A 161 -18.57 -16.35 9.89
C LYS A 161 -18.32 -14.84 10.02
N PHE A 162 -17.24 -14.34 9.45
CA PHE A 162 -16.85 -12.94 9.44
C PHE A 162 -16.24 -12.53 8.12
N LEU A 163 -16.40 -11.25 7.74
CA LEU A 163 -15.86 -10.66 6.52
C LEU A 163 -15.06 -9.40 6.84
N LEU A 164 -13.83 -9.32 6.32
CA LEU A 164 -12.95 -8.17 6.39
C LEU A 164 -12.71 -7.59 4.99
N ASP A 165 -12.90 -6.29 4.83
CA ASP A 165 -12.50 -5.58 3.62
C ASP A 165 -11.09 -4.99 3.80
N ALA A 166 -10.11 -5.61 3.16
CA ALA A 166 -8.73 -5.17 3.05
C ALA A 166 -8.37 -4.77 1.60
N SER A 167 -9.38 -4.47 0.77
CA SER A 167 -9.22 -4.15 -0.65
C SER A 167 -8.55 -2.79 -0.92
N GLY A 168 -8.29 -1.99 0.12
CA GLY A 168 -7.62 -0.69 0.00
C GLY A 168 -8.34 0.24 -0.98
N PHE A 169 -7.66 0.67 -2.04
CA PHE A 169 -8.27 1.52 -3.08
C PHE A 169 -9.42 0.85 -3.84
N GLY A 170 -9.56 -0.47 -3.75
CA GLY A 170 -10.68 -1.21 -4.33
C GLY A 170 -12.01 -0.83 -3.72
N ARG A 171 -12.05 -0.56 -2.39
CA ARG A 171 -13.25 -0.17 -1.64
C ARG A 171 -14.42 -1.10 -1.93
N ILE A 172 -14.18 -2.41 -1.84
CA ILE A 172 -15.14 -3.42 -2.32
C ILE A 172 -16.43 -3.39 -1.51
N LEU A 173 -16.37 -3.52 -0.19
CA LEU A 173 -17.59 -3.47 0.62
C LEU A 173 -18.32 -2.12 0.54
N PRO A 174 -17.64 -0.96 0.64
CA PRO A 174 -18.31 0.33 0.48
C PRO A 174 -19.09 0.45 -0.83
N LYS A 175 -18.55 -0.06 -1.95
CA LYS A 175 -19.23 -0.02 -3.25
C LYS A 175 -20.41 -0.98 -3.33
N PHE A 176 -20.27 -2.22 -2.86
CA PHE A 176 -21.36 -3.20 -2.92
C PHE A 176 -22.49 -2.91 -1.94
N LEU A 177 -22.20 -2.20 -0.85
CA LEU A 177 -23.17 -1.92 0.22
C LEU A 177 -23.66 -0.46 0.22
N ASP A 178 -23.28 0.31 -0.81
CA ASP A 178 -23.65 1.74 -0.95
C ASP A 178 -23.30 2.59 0.28
N LEU A 179 -22.07 2.39 0.80
CA LEU A 179 -21.56 3.07 1.99
C LEU A 179 -20.65 4.26 1.66
N GLU A 180 -20.47 4.58 0.38
CA GLU A 180 -19.62 5.70 -0.03
C GLU A 180 -20.36 7.03 0.14
N SER A 181 -19.67 8.03 0.69
CA SER A 181 -20.12 9.40 0.77
C SER A 181 -19.12 10.36 0.14
N PRO A 182 -19.57 11.50 -0.43
CA PRO A 182 -18.65 12.52 -0.93
C PRO A 182 -17.68 13.00 0.15
N SER A 183 -16.46 13.34 -0.24
CA SER A 183 -15.48 13.96 0.64
C SER A 183 -15.57 15.47 0.57
N ASP A 184 -15.47 16.16 1.72
CA ASP A 184 -15.38 17.62 1.81
C ASP A 184 -13.95 18.14 1.57
N PHE A 185 -12.96 17.25 1.44
CA PHE A 185 -11.58 17.64 1.15
C PHE A 185 -11.37 18.00 -0.32
N PRO A 186 -10.45 18.93 -0.62
CA PRO A 186 -10.06 19.22 -2.00
C PRO A 186 -9.62 17.95 -2.74
N VAL A 187 -10.13 17.78 -3.96
CA VAL A 187 -9.74 16.65 -4.80
C VAL A 187 -8.30 16.86 -5.28
N ARG A 188 -7.40 15.97 -4.89
CA ARG A 188 -6.02 15.96 -5.32
C ARG A 188 -5.72 14.74 -6.17
N ARG A 189 -4.76 14.92 -7.08
CA ARG A 189 -4.18 13.85 -7.88
C ARG A 189 -2.72 13.66 -7.51
N ALA A 190 -2.21 12.46 -7.72
CA ALA A 190 -0.79 12.16 -7.63
C ALA A 190 -0.30 11.64 -8.98
N VAL A 191 0.80 12.21 -9.47
CA VAL A 191 1.54 11.74 -10.63
C VAL A 191 2.90 11.28 -10.13
N PHE A 192 3.28 10.03 -10.34
CA PHE A 192 4.47 9.46 -9.74
C PHE A 192 5.10 8.37 -10.60
N THR A 193 6.40 8.16 -10.39
CA THR A 193 7.19 7.11 -11.04
C THR A 193 8.38 6.71 -10.16
N HIS A 194 9.09 5.65 -10.54
CA HIS A 194 10.40 5.32 -9.97
C HIS A 194 11.49 5.86 -10.88
N ILE A 195 12.49 6.51 -10.27
CA ILE A 195 13.63 7.12 -10.96
C ILE A 195 14.95 6.59 -10.41
N GLU A 196 16.03 6.69 -11.20
CA GLU A 196 17.38 6.68 -10.67
C GLU A 196 17.68 8.08 -10.14
N ASP A 197 17.93 8.19 -8.83
CA ASP A 197 17.92 9.50 -8.17
C ASP A 197 19.30 10.21 -8.22
N GLY A 198 20.37 9.49 -8.52
CA GLY A 198 21.74 10.04 -8.55
C GLY A 198 22.28 10.48 -7.19
N LEU A 199 21.55 10.24 -6.10
CA LEU A 199 21.83 10.76 -4.76
C LEU A 199 22.45 9.70 -3.82
N LEU A 200 22.83 8.51 -4.34
CA LEU A 200 23.29 7.39 -3.50
C LEU A 200 24.52 7.77 -2.66
N ASN A 201 25.39 8.61 -3.20
CA ASN A 201 26.63 9.04 -2.54
C ASN A 201 26.62 10.53 -2.16
N ASP A 202 25.46 11.18 -2.18
CA ASP A 202 25.36 12.59 -1.78
C ASP A 202 25.34 12.70 -0.25
N PRO A 203 26.35 13.30 0.39
CA PRO A 203 26.42 13.41 1.85
C PRO A 203 25.36 14.38 2.43
N GLU A 204 24.76 15.24 1.63
CA GLU A 204 23.72 16.16 2.07
C GLU A 204 22.32 15.56 1.99
N PHE A 205 22.17 14.41 1.32
CA PHE A 205 20.88 13.72 1.17
C PHE A 205 20.77 12.56 2.15
N ASP A 206 19.91 12.72 3.16
CA ASP A 206 19.63 11.67 4.15
C ASP A 206 18.62 10.65 3.60
N ARG A 207 19.11 9.53 3.10
CA ARG A 207 18.29 8.44 2.56
C ARG A 207 17.44 7.72 3.61
N GLU A 208 17.72 7.89 4.90
CA GLU A 208 16.91 7.32 5.98
C GLU A 208 15.61 8.09 6.22
N LYS A 209 15.34 9.13 5.41
CA LYS A 209 14.12 9.94 5.48
C LYS A 209 13.44 10.04 4.13
N ILE A 210 12.13 9.98 4.11
CA ILE A 210 11.37 10.51 2.98
C ILE A 210 11.59 12.02 2.92
N LEU A 211 11.83 12.57 1.75
CA LEU A 211 11.85 14.02 1.55
C LEU A 211 10.49 14.49 0.99
N ILE A 212 9.88 15.44 1.68
CA ILE A 212 8.67 16.12 1.26
C ILE A 212 9.01 17.56 0.95
N THR A 213 8.78 17.99 -0.29
CA THR A 213 9.07 19.33 -0.76
C THR A 213 7.79 20.04 -1.15
N VAL A 214 7.57 21.24 -0.62
CA VAL A 214 6.46 22.10 -1.03
C VAL A 214 6.89 22.92 -2.25
N HIS A 215 6.05 22.97 -3.28
CA HIS A 215 6.31 23.74 -4.50
C HIS A 215 6.48 25.25 -4.18
N GLU A 216 7.47 25.89 -4.80
CA GLU A 216 7.87 27.26 -4.46
C GLU A 216 6.77 28.31 -4.67
N LYS A 217 6.00 28.18 -5.76
CA LYS A 217 5.00 29.16 -6.20
C LYS A 217 3.57 28.79 -5.84
N ASP A 218 3.25 27.48 -5.81
CA ASP A 218 1.91 26.98 -5.49
C ASP A 218 1.98 26.02 -4.31
N HIS A 219 1.77 26.53 -3.12
CA HIS A 219 1.89 25.75 -1.87
C HIS A 219 0.81 24.65 -1.73
N ARG A 220 -0.15 24.54 -2.66
CA ARG A 220 -1.11 23.42 -2.72
C ARG A 220 -0.50 22.20 -3.40
N ALA A 221 0.61 22.40 -4.14
CA ALA A 221 1.38 21.33 -4.75
C ALA A 221 2.60 20.98 -3.88
N TRP A 222 2.89 19.68 -3.80
CA TRP A 222 4.04 19.17 -3.08
C TRP A 222 4.56 17.89 -3.73
N TYR A 223 5.83 17.56 -3.44
CA TYR A 223 6.54 16.42 -3.97
C TYR A 223 6.94 15.47 -2.86
N TRP A 224 7.02 14.19 -3.20
CA TRP A 224 7.77 13.24 -2.37
C TRP A 224 8.97 12.70 -3.13
N LEU A 225 10.04 12.40 -2.40
CA LEU A 225 11.15 11.58 -2.83
C LEU A 225 11.34 10.50 -1.75
N ILE A 226 11.08 9.24 -2.12
CA ILE A 226 11.17 8.08 -1.24
C ILE A 226 12.32 7.21 -1.73
N PRO A 227 13.53 7.32 -1.15
CA PRO A 227 14.68 6.56 -1.61
C PRO A 227 14.56 5.08 -1.26
N PHE A 228 15.10 4.24 -2.15
CA PHE A 228 15.36 2.82 -1.94
C PHE A 228 16.86 2.57 -1.78
N ALA A 229 17.26 1.42 -1.23
CA ALA A 229 18.65 1.15 -0.90
C ALA A 229 19.58 0.95 -2.12
N ASP A 230 19.01 0.84 -3.31
CA ASP A 230 19.76 0.59 -4.55
C ASP A 230 20.03 1.85 -5.41
N GLY A 231 19.80 3.06 -4.89
CA GLY A 231 20.01 4.31 -5.62
C GLY A 231 18.83 4.72 -6.50
N ARG A 232 17.71 4.03 -6.37
CA ARG A 232 16.42 4.44 -6.97
C ARG A 232 15.56 5.12 -5.93
N SER A 233 14.60 5.90 -6.40
CA SER A 233 13.60 6.53 -5.55
C SER A 233 12.22 6.49 -6.20
N SER A 234 11.18 6.42 -5.37
CA SER A 234 9.84 6.81 -5.80
C SER A 234 9.74 8.33 -5.74
N PHE A 235 9.40 8.94 -6.86
CA PHE A 235 9.17 10.38 -6.97
C PHE A 235 7.74 10.65 -7.39
N GLY A 236 7.07 11.56 -6.69
CA GLY A 236 5.70 11.91 -7.03
C GLY A 236 5.35 13.36 -6.71
N ILE A 237 4.37 13.84 -7.44
CA ILE A 237 3.80 15.20 -7.35
C ILE A 237 2.35 15.06 -6.95
N VAL A 238 1.93 15.76 -5.91
CA VAL A 238 0.54 15.83 -5.46
C VAL A 238 0.05 17.26 -5.60
N ALA A 239 -1.05 17.45 -6.30
CA ALA A 239 -1.69 18.76 -6.47
C ALA A 239 -3.17 18.62 -6.85
N GLU A 240 -3.87 19.75 -6.92
CA GLU A 240 -5.20 19.83 -7.51
C GLU A 240 -5.12 19.79 -9.04
N GLN A 241 -6.23 19.51 -9.71
CA GLN A 241 -6.30 19.33 -11.16
C GLN A 241 -5.79 20.54 -11.93
N ASP A 242 -6.16 21.76 -11.51
CA ASP A 242 -5.77 23.03 -12.14
C ASP A 242 -4.25 23.25 -12.17
N PHE A 243 -3.53 22.71 -11.19
CA PHE A 243 -2.07 22.74 -11.19
C PHE A 243 -1.50 21.95 -12.37
N PHE A 244 -1.95 20.73 -12.59
CA PHE A 244 -1.45 19.88 -13.66
C PHE A 244 -1.83 20.42 -15.05
N GLU A 245 -3.01 21.00 -15.18
CA GLU A 245 -3.48 21.63 -16.43
C GLU A 245 -2.57 22.78 -16.90
N LYS A 246 -2.01 23.57 -15.98
CA LYS A 246 -1.02 24.63 -16.29
C LYS A 246 0.22 24.10 -17.00
N TYR A 247 0.57 22.82 -16.76
CA TYR A 247 1.70 22.14 -17.39
C TYR A 247 1.27 21.23 -18.55
N GLY A 248 0.01 21.37 -19.00
CA GLY A 248 -0.53 20.70 -20.17
C GLY A 248 -1.01 19.28 -19.95
N TYR A 249 -1.22 18.85 -18.70
CA TYR A 249 -1.81 17.55 -18.41
C TYR A 249 -3.32 17.58 -18.66
N ASP A 250 -3.80 16.69 -19.53
CA ASP A 250 -5.21 16.60 -19.93
C ASP A 250 -6.02 15.54 -19.16
N GLY A 251 -5.37 14.81 -18.26
CA GLY A 251 -5.99 13.73 -17.49
C GLY A 251 -6.08 12.39 -18.21
N SER A 252 -5.52 12.27 -19.42
CA SER A 252 -5.53 11.02 -20.17
C SER A 252 -4.61 9.96 -19.56
N ALA A 253 -4.99 8.69 -19.72
CA ALA A 253 -4.19 7.56 -19.25
C ALA A 253 -2.88 7.38 -20.02
N ASP A 254 -2.85 7.85 -21.29
CA ASP A 254 -1.71 7.69 -22.20
C ASP A 254 -0.76 8.90 -22.15
N TYR A 255 -0.96 9.83 -21.24
CA TYR A 255 -0.13 11.02 -21.12
C TYR A 255 1.29 10.68 -20.65
N ASP A 256 2.29 11.31 -21.26
CA ASP A 256 3.70 11.15 -20.86
C ASP A 256 3.96 11.81 -19.50
N LEU A 257 3.84 11.02 -18.43
CA LEU A 257 4.01 11.47 -17.06
C LEU A 257 5.44 11.86 -16.72
N GLU A 258 6.44 11.28 -17.40
CA GLU A 258 7.84 11.66 -17.23
C GLU A 258 8.12 13.04 -17.83
N ALA A 259 7.58 13.30 -19.03
CA ALA A 259 7.66 14.63 -19.62
C ALA A 259 6.89 15.68 -18.81
N LEU A 260 5.77 15.32 -18.19
CA LEU A 260 5.05 16.21 -17.27
C LEU A 260 5.92 16.58 -16.07
N GLN A 261 6.53 15.59 -15.41
CA GLN A 261 7.41 15.82 -14.26
C GLN A 261 8.56 16.76 -14.60
N LYS A 262 9.23 16.57 -15.75
CA LYS A 262 10.29 17.45 -16.24
C LYS A 262 9.85 18.89 -16.54
N ARG A 263 8.56 19.11 -16.83
CA ARG A 263 8.01 20.46 -17.04
C ARG A 263 7.63 21.17 -15.75
N ILE A 264 7.32 20.42 -14.71
CA ILE A 264 6.93 20.94 -13.40
C ILE A 264 8.16 21.31 -12.56
N LEU A 265 9.24 20.53 -12.67
CA LEU A 265 10.52 20.75 -12.00
C LEU A 265 11.38 21.81 -12.69
#